data_70f245b52bb39c0dd24cac2d242b812a
#
_entry.id   70f245b52bb39c0dd24cac2d242b812a
#
_cell.length_a   1.000
_cell.length_b   1.000
_cell.length_c   1.000
_cell.angle_alpha   90.00
_cell.angle_beta   90.00
_cell.angle_gamma   90.00
#
_symmetry.space_group_name_H-M   'P 1'
#
loop_
_entity.id
_entity.type
_entity.pdbx_description
1 polymer ?
#
loop_
_entity_poly.entity_id
_entity_poly.type
_entity_poly.pdbx_seq_one_letter_code
_entity_poly.pdbx_strand_id
1 'polypeptide(L)'
;MHTKLVTIETNTDQPLDGAWYEPDGGSTVGAAMICHGNTMNFYVGAPRFLPPALTKLGFACLSFNRRGHDVLSNRNSRSVEGAAFQTTAEGMEDNEFAAAWIMDKGYKAPVIIGHSNGGFLGVQYVSQHPETPAMVLLSAHAGGTLAKHELPRDGLLAGPKTLERRKEAEAMIANGRGDEIMVFPGWWYVATARSYLDRLTTMPSTVETAPKIFCPTLYIRGDQESRNGYPAEDFSAKSSGSCDVEIVANCEHYYNGRQDEIIKLVSNWLVRQFNLESILNH
;
A
#
# COMPACT_ATOMS: atom_id res chain seq x y z
N MET A 1 -8.10 -23.49 1.49
CA MET A 1 -8.04 -22.08 1.96
C MET A 1 -9.38 -21.71 2.58
N HIS A 2 -9.35 -21.24 3.82
CA HIS A 2 -10.51 -20.69 4.52
C HIS A 2 -10.40 -19.17 4.52
N THR A 3 -11.52 -18.49 4.31
CA THR A 3 -11.58 -17.03 4.31
C THR A 3 -12.63 -16.55 5.31
N LYS A 4 -12.26 -15.61 6.17
CA LYS A 4 -13.14 -14.96 7.14
C LYS A 4 -13.10 -13.46 6.96
N LEU A 5 -14.24 -12.80 6.92
CA LEU A 5 -14.30 -11.36 7.11
C LEU A 5 -13.96 -11.04 8.56
N VAL A 6 -13.15 -10.02 8.75
CA VAL A 6 -12.64 -9.62 10.07
C VAL A 6 -12.78 -8.13 10.26
N THR A 7 -12.94 -7.73 11.51
CA THR A 7 -12.85 -6.34 11.94
C THR A 7 -11.62 -6.22 12.84
N ILE A 8 -10.80 -5.24 12.57
CA ILE A 8 -9.60 -4.90 13.33
C ILE A 8 -9.96 -3.69 14.18
N GLU A 9 -10.02 -3.88 15.48
CA GLU A 9 -10.26 -2.78 16.41
C GLU A 9 -9.07 -1.81 16.41
N THR A 10 -9.37 -0.53 16.48
CA THR A 10 -8.40 0.55 16.57
C THR A 10 -8.60 1.32 17.86
N ASN A 11 -7.71 2.27 18.15
CA ASN A 11 -7.89 3.23 19.24
C ASN A 11 -8.81 4.41 18.86
N THR A 12 -9.43 4.33 17.69
CA THR A 12 -10.38 5.32 17.19
C THR A 12 -11.80 4.73 17.11
N ASP A 13 -12.78 5.52 16.73
CA ASP A 13 -14.14 5.07 16.41
C ASP A 13 -14.29 4.48 15.01
N GLN A 14 -13.18 4.31 14.29
CA GLN A 14 -13.11 3.78 12.93
C GLN A 14 -12.29 2.47 12.88
N PRO A 15 -12.89 1.32 13.24
CA PRO A 15 -12.23 0.03 13.08
C PRO A 15 -12.03 -0.30 11.59
N LEU A 16 -11.04 -1.14 11.29
CA LEU A 16 -10.71 -1.52 9.91
C LEU A 16 -11.36 -2.85 9.56
N ASP A 17 -11.93 -2.95 8.36
CA ASP A 17 -12.48 -4.21 7.86
C ASP A 17 -11.50 -4.91 6.91
N GLY A 18 -11.55 -6.23 6.89
CA GLY A 18 -10.68 -7.00 6.02
C GLY A 18 -11.13 -8.43 5.81
N ALA A 19 -10.31 -9.18 5.09
CA ALA A 19 -10.43 -10.61 4.90
C ALA A 19 -9.15 -11.30 5.38
N TRP A 20 -9.33 -12.26 6.27
CA TRP A 20 -8.28 -13.15 6.74
C TRP A 20 -8.37 -14.48 6.01
N TYR A 21 -7.27 -14.86 5.37
CA TYR A 21 -7.14 -16.09 4.59
C TYR A 21 -6.20 -17.04 5.32
N GLU A 22 -6.65 -18.27 5.58
CA GLU A 22 -5.86 -19.31 6.22
C GLU A 22 -5.64 -20.48 5.26
N PRO A 23 -4.41 -21.05 5.18
CA PRO A 23 -4.16 -22.30 4.50
C PRO A 23 -5.01 -23.44 5.08
N ASP A 24 -5.34 -24.44 4.25
CA ASP A 24 -5.90 -25.70 4.76
C ASP A 24 -4.86 -26.38 5.66
N GLY A 25 -5.25 -26.72 6.88
CA GLY A 25 -4.34 -27.28 7.88
C GLY A 25 -3.57 -26.25 8.73
N GLY A 26 -3.83 -24.94 8.54
CA GLY A 26 -3.17 -23.85 9.26
C GLY A 26 -1.91 -23.33 8.56
N SER A 27 -1.44 -22.16 8.98
CA SER A 27 -0.20 -21.56 8.46
C SER A 27 1.02 -22.25 9.05
N THR A 28 1.98 -22.61 8.18
CA THR A 28 3.26 -23.22 8.59
C THR A 28 4.46 -22.30 8.35
N VAL A 29 4.29 -21.22 7.59
CA VAL A 29 5.39 -20.32 7.16
C VAL A 29 5.36 -19.00 7.92
N GLY A 30 4.19 -18.38 8.05
CA GLY A 30 4.03 -17.08 8.67
C GLY A 30 2.80 -16.37 8.14
N ALA A 31 2.76 -15.05 8.30
CA ALA A 31 1.68 -14.23 7.79
C ALA A 31 2.16 -13.17 6.80
N ALA A 32 1.29 -12.78 5.87
CA ALA A 32 1.47 -11.66 4.97
C ALA A 32 0.38 -10.61 5.19
N MET A 33 0.77 -9.34 5.27
CA MET A 33 -0.11 -8.18 5.31
C MET A 33 -0.13 -7.54 3.93
N ILE A 34 -1.30 -7.47 3.30
CA ILE A 34 -1.45 -7.02 1.91
C ILE A 34 -2.18 -5.67 1.89
N CYS A 35 -1.46 -4.63 1.51
CA CYS A 35 -1.89 -3.24 1.55
C CYS A 35 -2.36 -2.77 0.17
N HIS A 36 -3.60 -2.32 0.08
CA HIS A 36 -4.21 -1.82 -1.17
C HIS A 36 -3.64 -0.46 -1.62
N GLY A 37 -3.78 -0.15 -2.91
CA GLY A 37 -3.44 1.15 -3.49
C GLY A 37 -4.41 2.25 -3.06
N ASN A 38 -4.11 3.47 -3.50
CA ASN A 38 -5.00 4.61 -3.25
C ASN A 38 -6.36 4.41 -3.91
N THR A 39 -7.45 4.82 -3.26
CA THR A 39 -8.84 4.64 -3.71
C THR A 39 -9.27 3.18 -3.99
N MET A 40 -8.43 2.22 -3.64
CA MET A 40 -8.73 0.79 -3.71
C MET A 40 -9.25 0.27 -2.36
N ASN A 41 -9.51 -1.02 -2.29
CA ASN A 41 -9.98 -1.70 -1.09
C ASN A 41 -9.43 -3.14 -1.03
N PHE A 42 -9.76 -3.89 0.05
CA PHE A 42 -9.19 -5.21 0.32
C PHE A 42 -9.64 -6.31 -0.66
N TYR A 43 -10.66 -6.09 -1.48
CA TYR A 43 -11.20 -7.10 -2.42
C TYR A 43 -10.97 -6.78 -3.90
N VAL A 44 -10.07 -5.84 -4.22
CA VAL A 44 -9.63 -5.53 -5.58
C VAL A 44 -8.12 -5.56 -5.72
N GLY A 45 -7.60 -5.80 -6.92
CA GLY A 45 -6.17 -5.82 -7.21
C GLY A 45 -5.40 -6.87 -6.42
N ALA A 46 -4.17 -6.54 -6.02
CA ALA A 46 -3.27 -7.44 -5.30
C ALA A 46 -3.88 -8.04 -4.01
N PRO A 47 -4.61 -7.30 -3.16
CA PRO A 47 -5.29 -7.86 -2.01
C PRO A 47 -6.27 -8.99 -2.33
N ARG A 48 -6.81 -9.03 -3.54
CA ARG A 48 -7.73 -10.08 -4.01
C ARG A 48 -7.02 -11.25 -4.67
N PHE A 49 -6.06 -11.00 -5.57
CA PHE A 49 -5.51 -12.07 -6.40
C PHE A 49 -4.31 -12.79 -5.79
N LEU A 50 -3.58 -12.19 -4.84
CA LEU A 50 -2.41 -12.83 -4.21
C LEU A 50 -2.76 -13.87 -3.13
N PRO A 51 -3.72 -13.65 -2.20
CA PRO A 51 -3.96 -14.57 -1.08
C PRO A 51 -4.16 -16.03 -1.48
N PRO A 52 -4.91 -16.36 -2.58
CA PRO A 52 -5.07 -17.75 -3.00
C PRO A 52 -3.76 -18.47 -3.35
N ALA A 53 -2.78 -17.76 -3.87
CA ALA A 53 -1.47 -18.32 -4.18
C ALA A 53 -0.58 -18.41 -2.94
N LEU A 54 -0.57 -17.35 -2.11
CA LEU A 54 0.24 -17.30 -0.89
C LEU A 54 -0.20 -18.34 0.15
N THR A 55 -1.51 -18.58 0.26
CA THR A 55 -2.01 -19.65 1.15
C THR A 55 -1.59 -21.05 0.71
N LYS A 56 -1.40 -21.31 -0.59
CA LYS A 56 -0.81 -22.57 -1.09
C LYS A 56 0.65 -22.71 -0.69
N LEU A 57 1.37 -21.61 -0.47
CA LEU A 57 2.73 -21.61 0.05
C LEU A 57 2.79 -21.70 1.59
N GLY A 58 1.65 -21.79 2.26
CA GLY A 58 1.57 -21.90 3.72
C GLY A 58 1.56 -20.57 4.46
N PHE A 59 1.38 -19.42 3.79
CA PHE A 59 1.18 -18.14 4.46
C PHE A 59 -0.29 -17.93 4.83
N ALA A 60 -0.56 -17.46 6.04
CA ALA A 60 -1.82 -16.79 6.32
C ALA A 60 -1.76 -15.37 5.73
N CYS A 61 -2.88 -14.81 5.27
CA CYS A 61 -2.88 -13.48 4.64
C CYS A 61 -3.97 -12.60 5.24
N LEU A 62 -3.61 -11.35 5.54
CA LEU A 62 -4.56 -10.30 5.85
C LEU A 62 -4.61 -9.31 4.67
N SER A 63 -5.77 -9.20 4.03
CA SER A 63 -6.12 -8.08 3.16
C SER A 63 -7.11 -7.20 3.89
N PHE A 64 -6.84 -5.91 4.03
CA PHE A 64 -7.66 -5.03 4.87
C PHE A 64 -7.87 -3.66 4.24
N ASN A 65 -8.93 -3.00 4.62
CA ASN A 65 -9.19 -1.60 4.30
C ASN A 65 -8.50 -0.70 5.33
N ARG A 66 -7.60 0.16 4.86
CA ARG A 66 -7.23 1.34 5.64
C ARG A 66 -8.40 2.33 5.63
N ARG A 67 -8.45 3.29 6.54
CA ARG A 67 -9.41 4.41 6.51
C ARG A 67 -9.46 5.11 5.15
N GLY A 68 -8.38 5.07 4.39
CA GLY A 68 -8.26 5.63 3.03
C GLY A 68 -8.68 4.69 1.90
N HIS A 69 -9.53 3.71 2.15
CA HIS A 69 -10.07 2.84 1.09
C HIS A 69 -11.16 3.55 0.27
N ASP A 70 -11.34 3.15 -0.97
CA ASP A 70 -12.25 3.82 -1.90
C ASP A 70 -12.02 5.34 -1.99
N VAL A 71 -12.81 6.08 -2.72
CA VAL A 71 -12.72 7.55 -2.76
C VAL A 71 -13.41 8.17 -1.55
N LEU A 72 -14.67 7.77 -1.36
CA LEU A 72 -15.57 8.14 -0.28
C LEU A 72 -16.28 6.88 0.18
N SER A 73 -16.31 6.65 1.46
CA SER A 73 -17.04 5.54 2.06
C SER A 73 -17.69 5.98 3.37
N ASN A 74 -18.67 5.25 3.81
CA ASN A 74 -19.14 5.27 5.18
C ASN A 74 -19.37 3.84 5.63
N ARG A 75 -19.13 3.58 6.89
CA ARG A 75 -19.54 2.33 7.53
C ARG A 75 -21.03 2.41 7.87
N ASN A 76 -21.53 1.45 8.62
CA ASN A 76 -22.88 1.52 9.17
C ASN A 76 -22.99 2.61 10.26
N SER A 77 -22.56 3.81 9.91
CA SER A 77 -22.50 5.00 10.77
C SER A 77 -22.69 6.27 9.92
N ARG A 78 -22.66 7.43 10.57
CA ARG A 78 -22.64 8.73 9.89
C ARG A 78 -21.22 9.28 9.70
N SER A 79 -20.21 8.58 10.20
CA SER A 79 -18.82 8.93 9.98
C SER A 79 -18.44 8.60 8.52
N VAL A 80 -17.71 9.51 7.89
CA VAL A 80 -17.20 9.32 6.54
C VAL A 80 -15.73 8.94 6.60
N GLU A 81 -15.33 8.07 5.69
CA GLU A 81 -13.95 7.63 5.50
C GLU A 81 -13.63 7.55 4.00
N GLY A 82 -12.41 7.22 3.66
CA GLY A 82 -11.98 7.08 2.28
C GLY A 82 -10.73 7.89 1.97
N ALA A 83 -10.20 7.68 0.78
CA ALA A 83 -8.99 8.35 0.32
C ALA A 83 -9.12 9.88 0.30
N ALA A 84 -10.34 10.40 0.18
CA ALA A 84 -10.59 11.85 0.23
C ALA A 84 -10.28 12.48 1.60
N PHE A 85 -10.28 11.70 2.67
CA PHE A 85 -10.13 12.19 4.05
C PHE A 85 -8.79 11.80 4.66
N GLN A 86 -8.26 10.63 4.33
CA GLN A 86 -7.08 10.07 4.96
C GLN A 86 -5.85 10.93 4.77
N THR A 87 -5.10 11.14 5.85
CA THR A 87 -3.73 11.67 5.85
C THR A 87 -2.69 10.55 5.77
N THR A 88 -1.45 10.90 5.48
CA THR A 88 -0.32 9.96 5.48
C THR A 88 -0.11 9.31 6.86
N ALA A 89 -0.20 10.11 7.92
CA ALA A 89 -0.04 9.62 9.30
C ALA A 89 -1.11 8.58 9.66
N GLU A 90 -2.37 8.83 9.32
CA GLU A 90 -3.47 7.89 9.54
C GLU A 90 -3.27 6.59 8.76
N GLY A 91 -2.78 6.66 7.51
CA GLY A 91 -2.48 5.47 6.72
C GLY A 91 -1.32 4.64 7.28
N MET A 92 -0.34 5.26 7.93
CA MET A 92 0.73 4.57 8.67
C MET A 92 0.18 3.90 9.92
N GLU A 93 -0.64 4.61 10.70
CA GLU A 93 -1.27 4.09 11.90
C GLU A 93 -2.17 2.87 11.61
N ASP A 94 -2.92 2.89 10.51
CA ASP A 94 -3.74 1.75 10.06
C ASP A 94 -2.88 0.49 9.79
N ASN A 95 -1.68 0.65 9.26
CA ASN A 95 -0.75 -0.46 9.08
C ASN A 95 -0.27 -1.02 10.43
N GLU A 96 -0.06 -0.16 11.46
CA GLU A 96 0.29 -0.60 12.82
C GLU A 96 -0.83 -1.45 13.44
N PHE A 97 -2.09 -1.01 13.35
CA PHE A 97 -3.23 -1.78 13.85
C PHE A 97 -3.35 -3.13 13.17
N ALA A 98 -3.20 -3.16 11.84
CA ALA A 98 -3.29 -4.39 11.07
C ALA A 98 -2.16 -5.38 11.41
N ALA A 99 -0.94 -4.90 11.56
CA ALA A 99 0.20 -5.72 11.96
C ALA A 99 0.05 -6.25 13.39
N ALA A 100 -0.36 -5.39 14.34
CA ALA A 100 -0.63 -5.78 15.71
C ALA A 100 -1.71 -6.88 15.78
N TRP A 101 -2.79 -6.74 15.02
CA TRP A 101 -3.84 -7.73 14.93
C TRP A 101 -3.34 -9.11 14.43
N ILE A 102 -2.39 -9.13 13.47
CA ILE A 102 -1.74 -10.37 13.01
C ILE A 102 -0.90 -10.97 14.15
N MET A 103 -0.13 -10.14 14.86
CA MET A 103 0.73 -10.60 15.96
C MET A 103 -0.09 -11.12 17.14
N ASP A 104 -1.23 -10.53 17.44
CA ASP A 104 -2.18 -10.99 18.48
C ASP A 104 -2.78 -12.38 18.17
N LYS A 105 -2.76 -12.80 16.90
CA LYS A 105 -3.10 -14.19 16.51
C LYS A 105 -1.95 -15.19 16.71
N GLY A 106 -0.83 -14.75 17.25
CA GLY A 106 0.33 -15.58 17.53
C GLY A 106 1.35 -15.67 16.41
N TYR A 107 1.20 -14.86 15.34
CA TYR A 107 2.21 -14.75 14.29
C TYR A 107 3.33 -13.80 14.71
N LYS A 108 4.51 -13.99 14.11
CA LYS A 108 5.60 -12.98 14.14
C LYS A 108 5.25 -11.81 13.21
N ALA A 109 6.17 -10.83 13.11
CA ALA A 109 6.06 -9.75 12.16
C ALA A 109 5.70 -10.27 10.74
N PRO A 110 4.68 -9.70 10.08
CA PRO A 110 4.23 -10.19 8.78
C PRO A 110 5.19 -9.79 7.65
N VAL A 111 5.16 -10.56 6.56
CA VAL A 111 5.64 -10.10 5.25
C VAL A 111 4.75 -8.94 4.80
N ILE A 112 5.35 -7.84 4.35
CA ILE A 112 4.60 -6.68 3.86
C ILE A 112 4.50 -6.73 2.33
N ILE A 113 3.29 -6.70 1.81
CA ILE A 113 3.02 -6.65 0.37
C ILE A 113 2.17 -5.42 0.10
N GLY A 114 2.69 -4.47 -0.66
CA GLY A 114 1.97 -3.21 -0.87
C GLY A 114 1.91 -2.79 -2.33
N HIS A 115 0.71 -2.41 -2.80
CA HIS A 115 0.49 -1.86 -4.13
C HIS A 115 0.38 -0.34 -4.09
N SER A 116 1.08 0.36 -4.97
CA SER A 116 0.95 1.81 -5.16
C SER A 116 1.16 2.59 -3.84
N ASN A 117 0.15 3.34 -3.38
CA ASN A 117 0.15 4.00 -2.07
C ASN A 117 0.32 3.01 -0.91
N GLY A 118 -0.20 1.77 -1.04
CA GLY A 118 0.03 0.71 -0.07
C GLY A 118 1.48 0.28 0.00
N GLY A 119 2.20 0.29 -1.13
CA GLY A 119 3.64 0.07 -1.16
C GLY A 119 4.41 1.21 -0.50
N PHE A 120 4.05 2.46 -0.79
CA PHE A 120 4.62 3.64 -0.13
C PHE A 120 4.46 3.57 1.39
N LEU A 121 3.24 3.35 1.90
CA LEU A 121 2.97 3.23 3.33
C LEU A 121 3.63 1.98 3.93
N GLY A 122 3.76 0.90 3.16
CA GLY A 122 4.51 -0.29 3.54
C GLY A 122 5.99 -0.02 3.76
N VAL A 123 6.63 0.77 2.89
CA VAL A 123 8.04 1.20 3.08
C VAL A 123 8.19 2.02 4.35
N GLN A 124 7.25 2.93 4.64
CA GLN A 124 7.31 3.73 5.88
C GLN A 124 7.17 2.84 7.13
N TYR A 125 6.24 1.87 7.10
CA TYR A 125 6.08 0.88 8.17
C TYR A 125 7.38 0.07 8.38
N VAL A 126 7.91 -0.57 7.32
CA VAL A 126 9.11 -1.41 7.41
C VAL A 126 10.33 -0.62 7.87
N SER A 127 10.43 0.67 7.55
CA SER A 127 11.54 1.52 8.00
C SER A 127 11.58 1.71 9.53
N GLN A 128 10.48 1.43 10.23
CA GLN A 128 10.33 1.50 11.68
C GLN A 128 10.28 0.10 12.33
N HIS A 129 10.14 -0.95 11.51
CA HIS A 129 10.00 -2.35 11.91
C HIS A 129 11.08 -3.23 11.27
N PRO A 130 12.33 -3.16 11.75
CA PRO A 130 13.45 -3.92 11.19
C PRO A 130 13.32 -5.45 11.34
N GLU A 131 12.38 -5.91 12.18
CA GLU A 131 12.01 -7.31 12.35
C GLU A 131 11.15 -7.87 11.20
N THR A 132 10.71 -7.02 10.25
CA THR A 132 9.95 -7.43 9.06
C THR A 132 10.77 -8.45 8.25
N PRO A 133 10.24 -9.67 7.99
CA PRO A 133 11.03 -10.72 7.38
C PRO A 133 11.30 -10.53 5.89
N ALA A 134 10.39 -9.87 5.18
CA ALA A 134 10.48 -9.59 3.74
C ALA A 134 9.45 -8.55 3.31
N MET A 135 9.71 -7.88 2.18
CA MET A 135 8.79 -6.91 1.60
C MET A 135 8.60 -7.14 0.10
N VAL A 136 7.37 -6.97 -0.40
CA VAL A 136 7.05 -6.95 -1.83
C VAL A 136 6.38 -5.63 -2.17
N LEU A 137 6.96 -4.89 -3.09
CA LEU A 137 6.48 -3.62 -3.59
C LEU A 137 5.92 -3.80 -5.01
N LEU A 138 4.65 -3.52 -5.17
CA LEU A 138 3.95 -3.59 -6.45
C LEU A 138 3.66 -2.16 -6.90
N SER A 139 4.44 -1.63 -7.84
CA SER A 139 4.35 -0.24 -8.31
C SER A 139 4.23 0.75 -7.15
N ALA A 140 5.12 0.61 -6.16
CA ALA A 140 5.07 1.48 -4.98
C ALA A 140 5.29 2.94 -5.37
N HIS A 141 4.44 3.83 -4.87
CA HIS A 141 4.49 5.25 -5.20
C HIS A 141 5.74 5.93 -4.64
N ALA A 142 6.33 6.85 -5.39
CA ALA A 142 7.56 7.58 -5.00
C ALA A 142 7.44 8.41 -3.72
N GLY A 143 6.22 8.79 -3.34
CA GLY A 143 6.01 9.67 -2.19
C GLY A 143 6.27 11.15 -2.48
N GLY A 144 6.61 11.90 -1.45
CA GLY A 144 6.58 13.35 -1.41
C GLY A 144 7.42 14.14 -2.41
N THR A 145 8.40 13.52 -3.07
CA THR A 145 9.22 14.20 -4.08
C THR A 145 8.45 14.56 -5.36
N LEU A 146 7.37 13.86 -5.69
CA LEU A 146 6.50 14.24 -6.82
C LEU A 146 5.88 15.63 -6.65
N ALA A 147 5.55 16.00 -5.43
CA ALA A 147 4.98 17.31 -5.14
C ALA A 147 6.02 18.46 -5.22
N LYS A 148 7.31 18.13 -5.16
CA LYS A 148 8.40 19.12 -5.14
C LYS A 148 9.02 19.38 -6.52
N HIS A 149 9.03 18.40 -7.41
CA HIS A 149 9.88 18.43 -8.62
C HIS A 149 9.15 18.41 -9.96
N GLU A 150 7.96 17.84 -10.02
CA GLU A 150 7.16 17.86 -11.25
C GLU A 150 5.69 18.03 -10.92
N LEU A 151 5.08 19.10 -11.38
CA LEU A 151 3.63 19.22 -11.37
C LEU A 151 3.07 18.07 -12.22
N PRO A 152 2.19 17.24 -11.65
CA PRO A 152 1.65 16.09 -12.38
C PRO A 152 0.97 16.54 -13.67
N ARG A 153 1.40 16.01 -14.82
CA ARG A 153 0.84 16.40 -16.13
C ARG A 153 -0.51 15.76 -16.40
N ASP A 154 -0.80 14.65 -15.74
CA ASP A 154 -1.93 13.75 -15.98
C ASP A 154 -3.13 13.98 -15.06
N GLY A 155 -3.18 15.12 -14.37
CA GLY A 155 -4.29 15.48 -13.48
C GLY A 155 -4.20 14.88 -12.07
N LEU A 156 -3.21 14.05 -11.77
CA LEU A 156 -2.92 13.61 -10.41
C LEU A 156 -2.66 14.85 -9.53
N LEU A 157 -3.27 14.91 -8.33
CA LEU A 157 -3.14 16.04 -7.42
C LEU A 157 -3.47 17.41 -8.07
N ALA A 158 -4.48 17.46 -8.94
CA ALA A 158 -4.96 18.63 -9.68
C ALA A 158 -4.07 19.08 -10.88
N GLY A 159 -3.04 18.32 -11.25
CA GLY A 159 -2.23 18.58 -12.44
C GLY A 159 -1.75 20.03 -12.54
N PRO A 160 -1.99 20.73 -13.68
CA PRO A 160 -1.56 22.12 -13.87
C PRO A 160 -2.13 23.11 -12.85
N LYS A 161 -3.22 22.76 -12.17
CA LYS A 161 -3.86 23.58 -11.15
C LYS A 161 -3.36 23.33 -9.73
N THR A 162 -2.35 22.49 -9.54
CA THR A 162 -1.83 22.12 -8.21
C THR A 162 -1.50 23.33 -7.34
N LEU A 163 -0.84 24.36 -7.88
CA LEU A 163 -0.50 25.57 -7.12
C LEU A 163 -1.72 26.41 -6.73
N GLU A 164 -2.72 26.51 -7.61
CA GLU A 164 -3.98 27.19 -7.34
C GLU A 164 -4.75 26.47 -6.22
N ARG A 165 -4.91 25.16 -6.36
CA ARG A 165 -5.61 24.33 -5.38
C ARG A 165 -4.89 24.25 -4.04
N ARG A 166 -3.56 24.28 -4.03
CA ARG A 166 -2.78 24.40 -2.81
C ARG A 166 -3.11 25.67 -2.03
N LYS A 167 -3.11 26.83 -2.69
CA LYS A 167 -3.46 28.12 -2.06
C LYS A 167 -4.90 28.11 -1.52
N GLU A 168 -5.83 27.51 -2.26
CA GLU A 168 -7.22 27.35 -1.82
C GLU A 168 -7.29 26.49 -0.56
N ALA A 169 -6.61 25.34 -0.54
CA ALA A 169 -6.56 24.43 0.62
C ALA A 169 -5.93 25.12 1.85
N GLU A 170 -4.83 25.85 1.66
CA GLU A 170 -4.18 26.64 2.72
C GLU A 170 -5.15 27.68 3.32
N ALA A 171 -5.90 28.39 2.47
CA ALA A 171 -6.91 29.35 2.91
C ALA A 171 -8.09 28.68 3.63
N MET A 172 -8.55 27.51 3.15
CA MET A 172 -9.61 26.75 3.83
C MET A 172 -9.18 26.33 5.23
N ILE A 173 -7.98 25.80 5.39
CA ILE A 173 -7.45 25.39 6.71
C ILE A 173 -7.32 26.59 7.64
N ALA A 174 -6.78 27.72 7.16
CA ALA A 174 -6.65 28.94 7.95
C ALA A 174 -8.01 29.47 8.45
N ASN A 175 -9.09 29.17 7.74
CA ASN A 175 -10.47 29.55 8.11
C ASN A 175 -11.25 28.44 8.85
N GLY A 176 -10.57 27.40 9.35
CA GLY A 176 -11.21 26.29 10.09
C GLY A 176 -12.02 25.31 9.22
N ARG A 177 -11.84 25.35 7.90
CA ARG A 177 -12.57 24.55 6.92
C ARG A 177 -11.72 23.41 6.33
N GLY A 178 -10.73 22.94 7.07
CA GLY A 178 -9.77 21.92 6.60
C GLY A 178 -10.41 20.57 6.23
N ASP A 179 -11.55 20.24 6.82
CA ASP A 179 -12.29 19.00 6.58
C ASP A 179 -13.35 19.10 5.48
N GLU A 180 -13.49 20.28 4.86
CA GLU A 180 -14.38 20.42 3.73
C GLU A 180 -13.75 19.88 2.45
N ILE A 181 -14.62 19.30 1.61
CA ILE A 181 -14.22 18.67 0.35
C ILE A 181 -13.94 19.74 -0.71
N MET A 182 -12.82 19.57 -1.37
CA MET A 182 -12.44 20.24 -2.61
C MET A 182 -12.66 19.30 -3.79
N VAL A 183 -13.06 19.83 -4.94
CA VAL A 183 -13.21 19.09 -6.20
C VAL A 183 -12.02 19.36 -7.10
N PHE A 184 -11.46 18.31 -7.68
CA PHE A 184 -10.29 18.38 -8.55
C PHE A 184 -10.65 17.93 -9.99
N PRO A 185 -10.10 18.61 -11.01
CA PRO A 185 -10.14 18.09 -12.37
C PRO A 185 -9.07 16.99 -12.51
N GLY A 186 -9.48 15.75 -12.47
CA GLY A 186 -8.55 14.64 -12.59
C GLY A 186 -9.03 13.43 -11.83
N TRP A 187 -8.18 12.40 -11.75
CA TRP A 187 -8.62 11.12 -11.28
C TRP A 187 -8.88 11.01 -9.76
N TRP A 188 -8.39 11.95 -8.97
CA TRP A 188 -8.71 11.99 -7.54
C TRP A 188 -10.11 12.50 -7.25
N TYR A 189 -10.67 13.27 -8.15
CA TYR A 189 -11.99 13.89 -8.09
C TYR A 189 -12.26 14.75 -6.88
N VAL A 190 -12.03 14.24 -5.66
CA VAL A 190 -12.30 14.94 -4.39
C VAL A 190 -11.23 14.62 -3.33
N ALA A 191 -10.92 15.60 -2.50
CA ALA A 191 -10.17 15.43 -1.26
C ALA A 191 -10.54 16.58 -0.29
N THR A 192 -10.41 16.37 1.02
CA THR A 192 -10.46 17.49 1.96
C THR A 192 -9.22 18.36 1.80
N ALA A 193 -9.33 19.63 2.18
CA ALA A 193 -8.19 20.55 2.12
C ALA A 193 -7.01 20.03 2.95
N ARG A 194 -7.26 19.41 4.13
CA ARG A 194 -6.25 18.78 4.99
C ARG A 194 -5.58 17.61 4.30
N SER A 195 -6.34 16.65 3.79
CA SER A 195 -5.80 15.45 3.10
C SER A 195 -5.01 15.85 1.86
N TYR A 196 -5.48 16.86 1.11
CA TYR A 196 -4.77 17.34 -0.08
C TYR A 196 -3.41 17.96 0.27
N LEU A 197 -3.37 18.87 1.27
CA LEU A 197 -2.10 19.46 1.70
C LEU A 197 -1.14 18.45 2.32
N ASP A 198 -1.66 17.50 3.12
CA ASP A 198 -0.85 16.42 3.67
C ASP A 198 -0.07 15.70 2.56
N ARG A 199 -0.76 15.29 1.50
CA ARG A 199 -0.13 14.60 0.36
C ARG A 199 0.89 15.44 -0.37
N LEU A 200 0.69 16.77 -0.42
CA LEU A 200 1.64 17.67 -1.08
C LEU A 200 2.87 17.99 -0.23
N THR A 201 2.76 17.92 1.09
CA THR A 201 3.76 18.53 1.99
C THR A 201 4.39 17.59 3.00
N THR A 202 3.70 16.50 3.37
CA THR A 202 4.13 15.64 4.49
C THR A 202 4.53 14.22 4.07
N MET A 203 4.18 13.78 2.85
CA MET A 203 4.54 12.43 2.39
C MET A 203 6.07 12.28 2.30
N PRO A 204 6.68 11.34 3.05
CA PRO A 204 8.10 11.03 2.90
C PRO A 204 8.40 10.44 1.52
N SER A 205 9.64 10.52 1.07
CA SER A 205 10.08 9.88 -0.17
C SER A 205 10.36 8.39 0.06
N THR A 206 9.80 7.53 -0.77
CA THR A 206 10.11 6.09 -0.79
C THR A 206 11.61 5.84 -1.02
N VAL A 207 12.22 6.57 -1.95
CA VAL A 207 13.66 6.44 -2.28
C VAL A 207 14.57 6.97 -1.17
N GLU A 208 14.18 8.08 -0.50
CA GLU A 208 14.95 8.60 0.63
C GLU A 208 14.80 7.73 1.89
N THR A 209 13.72 6.94 1.98
CA THR A 209 13.50 5.98 3.07
C THR A 209 14.22 4.65 2.83
N ALA A 210 14.55 4.29 1.58
CA ALA A 210 15.17 3.03 1.21
C ALA A 210 16.42 2.63 2.03
N PRO A 211 17.32 3.56 2.45
CA PRO A 211 18.46 3.21 3.31
C PRO A 211 18.08 2.63 4.68
N LYS A 212 16.83 2.76 5.10
CA LYS A 212 16.31 2.19 6.37
C LYS A 212 15.68 0.80 6.18
N ILE A 213 15.65 0.27 4.97
CA ILE A 213 15.07 -1.03 4.67
C ILE A 213 16.17 -2.07 4.65
N PHE A 214 16.11 -3.00 5.60
CA PHE A 214 17.14 -4.04 5.80
C PHE A 214 16.66 -5.43 5.36
N CYS A 215 15.34 -5.65 5.29
CA CYS A 215 14.79 -6.94 4.87
C CYS A 215 14.95 -7.15 3.36
N PRO A 216 15.00 -8.41 2.90
CA PRO A 216 14.90 -8.72 1.48
C PRO A 216 13.64 -8.10 0.88
N THR A 217 13.78 -7.47 -0.27
CA THR A 217 12.69 -6.78 -0.97
C THR A 217 12.59 -7.25 -2.41
N LEU A 218 11.37 -7.45 -2.90
CA LEU A 218 11.05 -7.56 -4.32
C LEU A 218 10.28 -6.31 -4.73
N TYR A 219 10.78 -5.59 -5.75
CA TYR A 219 10.08 -4.45 -6.32
C TYR A 219 9.67 -4.76 -7.77
N ILE A 220 8.37 -4.82 -8.02
CA ILE A 220 7.79 -5.04 -9.35
C ILE A 220 7.17 -3.74 -9.85
N ARG A 221 7.44 -3.40 -11.12
CA ARG A 221 6.84 -2.26 -11.82
C ARG A 221 6.47 -2.65 -13.26
N GLY A 222 5.38 -2.13 -13.78
CA GLY A 222 5.07 -2.22 -15.21
C GLY A 222 5.96 -1.28 -16.05
N ASP A 223 6.27 -1.67 -17.28
CA ASP A 223 7.09 -0.85 -18.20
C ASP A 223 6.36 0.38 -18.74
N GLN A 224 5.02 0.39 -18.66
CA GLN A 224 4.18 1.53 -19.04
C GLN A 224 4.07 2.61 -17.96
N GLU A 225 4.66 2.36 -16.79
CA GLU A 225 4.67 3.30 -15.68
C GLU A 225 5.92 4.18 -15.67
N SER A 226 5.75 5.42 -15.24
CA SER A 226 6.86 6.36 -15.10
C SER A 226 7.84 5.91 -14.02
N ARG A 227 9.14 5.87 -14.33
CA ARG A 227 10.19 5.57 -13.36
C ARG A 227 10.22 6.57 -12.21
N ASN A 228 9.91 7.83 -12.46
CA ASN A 228 9.88 8.87 -11.42
C ASN A 228 8.71 8.67 -10.44
N GLY A 229 7.57 8.21 -10.96
CA GLY A 229 6.39 7.92 -10.13
C GLY A 229 6.50 6.62 -9.32
N TYR A 230 7.25 5.64 -9.87
CA TYR A 230 7.38 4.29 -9.32
C TYR A 230 8.85 3.83 -9.40
N PRO A 231 9.73 4.33 -8.52
CA PRO A 231 11.18 4.34 -8.68
C PRO A 231 11.85 3.05 -8.22
N ALA A 232 11.53 1.89 -8.83
CA ALA A 232 12.03 0.59 -8.43
C ALA A 232 13.56 0.52 -8.42
N GLU A 233 14.20 0.99 -9.50
CA GLU A 233 15.65 0.94 -9.67
C GLU A 233 16.37 1.88 -8.70
N ASP A 234 15.80 3.08 -8.46
CA ASP A 234 16.39 4.06 -7.55
C ASP A 234 16.21 3.65 -6.08
N PHE A 235 15.10 2.99 -5.77
CA PHE A 235 14.87 2.37 -4.46
C PHE A 235 15.88 1.24 -4.22
N SER A 236 16.02 0.31 -5.17
CA SER A 236 16.95 -0.81 -5.09
C SER A 236 18.40 -0.34 -4.91
N ALA A 237 18.80 0.70 -5.64
CA ALA A 237 20.15 1.26 -5.54
C ALA A 237 20.48 1.86 -4.17
N LYS A 238 19.47 2.23 -3.36
CA LYS A 238 19.65 2.85 -2.02
C LYS A 238 19.26 1.95 -0.86
N SER A 239 18.56 0.84 -1.11
CA SER A 239 18.15 -0.09 -0.07
C SER A 239 19.36 -0.69 0.64
N SER A 240 19.32 -0.78 1.97
CA SER A 240 20.38 -1.43 2.76
C SER A 240 20.27 -2.96 2.73
N GLY A 241 19.08 -3.51 2.57
CA GLY A 241 18.84 -4.92 2.30
C GLY A 241 18.92 -5.24 0.80
N SER A 242 18.94 -6.54 0.47
CA SER A 242 18.83 -6.98 -0.92
C SER A 242 17.50 -6.53 -1.53
N CYS A 243 17.53 -6.03 -2.76
CA CYS A 243 16.32 -5.64 -3.47
C CYS A 243 16.38 -6.11 -4.91
N ASP A 244 15.56 -7.12 -5.22
CA ASP A 244 15.34 -7.60 -6.58
C ASP A 244 14.34 -6.68 -7.30
N VAL A 245 14.64 -6.32 -8.54
CA VAL A 245 13.76 -5.47 -9.37
C VAL A 245 13.27 -6.25 -10.58
N GLU A 246 11.96 -6.26 -10.79
CA GLU A 246 11.30 -6.88 -11.94
C GLU A 246 10.49 -5.83 -12.70
N ILE A 247 10.80 -5.66 -13.99
CA ILE A 247 10.04 -4.76 -14.88
C ILE A 247 9.22 -5.62 -15.84
N VAL A 248 7.90 -5.60 -15.65
CA VAL A 248 6.97 -6.42 -16.43
C VAL A 248 6.61 -5.71 -17.73
N ALA A 249 6.84 -6.40 -18.85
CA ALA A 249 6.62 -5.86 -20.17
C ALA A 249 5.12 -5.74 -20.52
N ASN A 250 4.76 -4.68 -21.26
CA ASN A 250 3.38 -4.36 -21.65
C ASN A 250 2.42 -4.36 -20.46
N CYS A 251 2.84 -3.77 -19.37
CA CYS A 251 2.12 -3.79 -18.09
C CYS A 251 1.89 -2.37 -17.57
N GLU A 252 0.66 -2.09 -17.20
CA GLU A 252 0.23 -0.83 -16.61
C GLU A 252 0.10 -0.97 -15.07
N HIS A 253 -0.25 0.12 -14.41
CA HIS A 253 -0.28 0.27 -12.95
C HIS A 253 -1.12 -0.77 -12.18
N TYR A 254 -2.22 -1.24 -12.77
CA TYR A 254 -3.16 -2.16 -12.11
C TYR A 254 -2.91 -3.62 -12.42
N TYR A 255 -1.90 -3.92 -13.26
CA TYR A 255 -1.55 -5.27 -13.71
C TYR A 255 -2.69 -5.99 -14.45
N ASN A 256 -3.57 -5.24 -15.13
CA ASN A 256 -4.68 -5.82 -15.86
C ASN A 256 -4.19 -6.76 -16.97
N GLY A 257 -4.67 -8.02 -16.93
CA GLY A 257 -4.23 -9.07 -17.84
C GLY A 257 -2.82 -9.63 -17.55
N ARG A 258 -2.18 -9.20 -16.45
CA ARG A 258 -0.85 -9.67 -16.00
C ARG A 258 -0.87 -10.29 -14.61
N GLN A 259 -2.04 -10.46 -14.01
CA GLN A 259 -2.17 -10.95 -12.63
C GLN A 259 -1.46 -12.28 -12.40
N ASP A 260 -1.56 -13.23 -13.32
CA ASP A 260 -0.91 -14.54 -13.22
C ASP A 260 0.62 -14.42 -13.25
N GLU A 261 1.16 -13.47 -14.04
CA GLU A 261 2.59 -13.19 -14.09
C GLU A 261 3.07 -12.59 -12.76
N ILE A 262 2.33 -11.64 -12.19
CA ILE A 262 2.64 -11.05 -10.88
C ILE A 262 2.57 -12.12 -9.78
N ILE A 263 1.53 -12.95 -9.76
CA ILE A 263 1.40 -14.08 -8.82
C ILE A 263 2.64 -14.98 -8.90
N LYS A 264 3.06 -15.33 -10.11
CA LYS A 264 4.24 -16.19 -10.33
C LYS A 264 5.53 -15.53 -9.83
N LEU A 265 5.76 -14.25 -10.14
CA LEU A 265 6.94 -13.52 -9.68
C LEU A 265 6.99 -13.46 -8.15
N VAL A 266 5.90 -13.03 -7.51
CA VAL A 266 5.81 -12.94 -6.05
C VAL A 266 5.98 -14.32 -5.39
N SER A 267 5.27 -15.33 -5.89
CA SER A 267 5.32 -16.68 -5.31
C SER A 267 6.70 -17.29 -5.42
N ASN A 268 7.33 -17.23 -6.60
CA ASN A 268 8.67 -17.79 -6.81
C ASN A 268 9.72 -17.06 -5.95
N TRP A 269 9.58 -15.74 -5.80
CA TRP A 269 10.49 -14.97 -4.97
C TRP A 269 10.34 -15.36 -3.49
N LEU A 270 9.12 -15.44 -2.97
CA LEU A 270 8.86 -15.86 -1.59
C LEU A 270 9.33 -17.30 -1.32
N VAL A 271 9.14 -18.22 -2.30
CA VAL A 271 9.68 -19.59 -2.20
C VAL A 271 11.19 -19.58 -1.96
N ARG A 272 11.94 -18.76 -2.71
CA ARG A 272 13.39 -18.62 -2.51
C ARG A 272 13.74 -18.00 -1.16
N GLN A 273 13.06 -16.92 -0.76
CA GLN A 273 13.36 -16.21 0.48
C GLN A 273 13.10 -17.05 1.74
N PHE A 274 12.11 -17.92 1.70
CA PHE A 274 11.69 -18.74 2.84
C PHE A 274 12.09 -20.24 2.71
N ASN A 275 12.86 -20.62 1.67
CA ASN A 275 13.31 -21.98 1.39
C ASN A 275 12.14 -22.99 1.32
N LEU A 276 11.10 -22.65 0.55
CA LEU A 276 9.85 -23.42 0.47
C LEU A 276 9.80 -24.40 -0.73
N GLU A 277 10.92 -24.73 -1.36
CA GLU A 277 10.96 -25.62 -2.54
C GLU A 277 10.29 -26.98 -2.29
N SER A 278 10.33 -27.49 -1.06
CA SER A 278 9.69 -28.75 -0.68
C SER A 278 8.16 -28.69 -0.77
N ILE A 279 7.54 -27.50 -0.65
CA ILE A 279 6.08 -27.33 -0.70
C ILE A 279 5.57 -27.40 -2.15
N LEU A 280 6.38 -27.03 -3.15
CA LEU A 280 5.99 -27.04 -4.56
C LEU A 280 6.00 -28.44 -5.18
N ASN A 281 6.56 -29.44 -4.50
CA ASN A 281 6.72 -30.82 -4.98
C ASN A 281 5.61 -31.79 -4.49
N HIS A 282 4.59 -31.24 -3.84
CA HIS A 282 3.40 -31.95 -3.36
C HIS A 282 2.11 -31.31 -3.89
#